data_fb7ee4f7e9c3412a534ab65ae41ceb5c
#
_entry.id   fb7ee4f7e9c3412a534ab65ae41ceb5c
#
_cell.length_a   1.000
_cell.length_b   1.000
_cell.length_c   1.000
_cell.angle_alpha   90.00
_cell.angle_beta   90.00
_cell.angle_gamma   90.00
#
_symmetry.space_group_name_H-M   'P 1'
#
loop_
_entity.id
_entity.type
_entity.pdbx_description
1 polymer ?
#
loop_
_entity_poly.entity_id
_entity_poly.type
_entity_poly.pdbx_seq_one_letter_code
_entity_poly.pdbx_strand_id
1 'polypeptide(L)'
;MINPIKISLSIKDFDIPYDRLDVWVTEAIKVSGFAKQELNNSNLSLSRSRIKKLIEGENIKIDGVEVKDPSFKIKNSEVITIQFPPADNPIPLPEKIDLEILYEDQYLIILNKQAGIVVHPAPGSPNGTLVNALLYHCGKSLEGIGGVKRPGIVHRLDKNTSGVMVVAKTETAHVNLCETFSNHDLDRRYNAIVWGHPTNIGIIEKPIGRSSFNRKKMAVSPKGKMAITKWKVLDVYAPIASLIECKLETGKTHQIRVHLSDMGHSIIGDDLYGKSLSENRYRNSFYKEKVQRMKSFNRQALHATKLSLNHPITKKYIEFISPLPKDINQLIEILKNKY
;
A
#
# COMPACT_ATOMS: atom_id res chain seq x y z
N MET A 1 24.98 6.18 17.89
CA MET A 1 23.81 7.07 18.17
C MET A 1 23.89 8.22 17.18
N ILE A 2 22.88 8.40 16.33
CA ILE A 2 22.84 9.55 15.40
C ILE A 2 22.38 10.73 16.22
N ASN A 3 23.20 11.78 16.31
CA ASN A 3 22.83 13.01 17.02
C ASN A 3 21.57 13.62 16.37
N PRO A 4 20.62 14.11 17.17
CA PRO A 4 19.45 14.79 16.64
C PRO A 4 19.88 16.05 15.88
N ILE A 5 19.37 16.23 14.67
CA ILE A 5 19.65 17.42 13.87
C ILE A 5 18.93 18.59 14.51
N LYS A 6 19.64 19.67 14.73
CA LYS A 6 19.13 20.91 15.34
C LYS A 6 19.34 22.07 14.37
N ILE A 7 18.27 22.75 13.99
CA ILE A 7 18.30 23.94 13.15
C ILE A 7 17.77 25.11 13.97
N SER A 8 18.51 26.21 14.01
CA SER A 8 18.08 27.46 14.64
C SER A 8 17.91 28.53 13.58
N LEU A 9 16.76 29.23 13.61
CA LEU A 9 16.39 30.30 12.69
C LEU A 9 16.00 31.54 13.49
N SER A 10 16.65 32.65 13.24
CA SER A 10 16.28 33.94 13.82
C SER A 10 15.27 34.64 12.93
N ILE A 11 14.14 35.04 13.52
CA ILE A 11 13.02 35.63 12.73
C ILE A 11 13.46 36.89 11.99
N LYS A 12 14.30 37.72 12.59
CA LYS A 12 14.82 38.96 11.99
C LYS A 12 15.66 38.76 10.73
N ASP A 13 16.17 37.55 10.49
CA ASP A 13 17.02 37.24 9.36
C ASP A 13 16.24 36.92 8.09
N PHE A 14 14.89 36.86 8.19
CA PHE A 14 14.02 36.48 7.07
C PHE A 14 12.84 37.47 6.91
N ASP A 15 12.69 38.03 5.73
CA ASP A 15 11.51 38.82 5.36
C ASP A 15 10.36 37.89 4.92
N ILE A 16 9.66 37.34 5.89
CA ILE A 16 8.55 36.42 5.67
C ILE A 16 7.25 37.03 6.23
N PRO A 17 6.24 37.31 5.41
CA PRO A 17 5.05 38.08 5.80
C PRO A 17 4.01 37.26 6.56
N TYR A 18 4.43 36.22 7.27
CA TYR A 18 3.53 35.34 8.03
C TYR A 18 3.89 35.36 9.51
N ASP A 19 2.88 35.47 10.37
CA ASP A 19 3.02 35.45 11.81
C ASP A 19 2.72 34.10 12.47
N ARG A 20 2.16 33.14 11.71
CA ARG A 20 1.88 31.79 12.21
C ARG A 20 3.12 30.90 12.14
N LEU A 21 3.43 30.24 13.25
CA LEU A 21 4.61 29.40 13.42
C LEU A 21 4.73 28.31 12.33
N ASP A 22 3.65 27.55 12.04
CA ASP A 22 3.67 26.46 11.07
C ASP A 22 3.94 26.96 9.65
N VAL A 23 3.45 28.12 9.30
CA VAL A 23 3.64 28.75 7.98
C VAL A 23 5.02 29.35 7.89
N TRP A 24 5.40 30.16 8.87
CA TRP A 24 6.68 30.85 8.90
C TRP A 24 7.85 29.87 8.82
N VAL A 25 7.88 28.85 9.68
CA VAL A 25 8.93 27.82 9.67
C VAL A 25 9.02 27.10 8.32
N THR A 26 7.86 26.83 7.69
CA THR A 26 7.84 26.18 6.38
C THR A 26 8.52 27.04 5.31
N GLU A 27 8.25 28.34 5.30
CA GLU A 27 8.82 29.27 4.31
C GLU A 27 10.26 29.60 4.66
N ALA A 28 10.62 29.82 5.91
CA ALA A 28 12.01 30.09 6.35
C ALA A 28 12.98 28.97 5.93
N ILE A 29 12.57 27.72 6.07
CA ILE A 29 13.39 26.58 5.62
C ILE A 29 13.57 26.56 4.09
N LYS A 30 12.58 26.96 3.32
CA LYS A 30 12.70 27.02 1.86
C LYS A 30 13.70 28.07 1.38
N VAL A 31 13.79 29.21 2.06
CA VAL A 31 14.67 30.31 1.68
C VAL A 31 16.04 30.23 2.36
N SER A 32 16.15 29.55 3.51
CA SER A 32 17.42 29.33 4.19
C SER A 32 18.28 28.31 3.46
N GLY A 33 19.37 28.76 2.84
CA GLY A 33 20.36 27.89 2.20
C GLY A 33 20.98 26.87 3.17
N PHE A 34 21.31 27.31 4.40
CA PHE A 34 21.85 26.46 5.44
C PHE A 34 20.87 25.35 5.88
N ALA A 35 19.65 25.74 6.24
CA ALA A 35 18.64 24.76 6.65
C ALA A 35 18.32 23.74 5.56
N LYS A 36 18.29 24.19 4.31
CA LYS A 36 18.06 23.30 3.16
C LYS A 36 19.23 22.33 2.95
N GLN A 37 20.47 22.79 3.12
CA GLN A 37 21.65 21.94 3.01
C GLN A 37 21.71 20.88 4.12
N GLU A 38 21.45 21.25 5.38
CA GLU A 38 21.40 20.33 6.51
C GLU A 38 20.33 19.25 6.32
N LEU A 39 19.16 19.62 5.83
CA LEU A 39 18.07 18.69 5.56
C LEU A 39 18.38 17.75 4.39
N ASN A 40 19.00 18.25 3.32
CA ASN A 40 19.40 17.42 2.17
C ASN A 40 20.47 16.40 2.57
N ASN A 41 21.50 16.82 3.33
CA ASN A 41 22.55 15.94 3.85
C ASN A 41 21.98 14.80 4.71
N SER A 42 20.82 15.03 5.30
CA SER A 42 20.14 14.09 6.18
C SER A 42 18.97 13.34 5.52
N ASN A 43 18.79 13.48 4.21
CA ASN A 43 17.65 12.92 3.46
C ASN A 43 16.29 13.26 4.07
N LEU A 44 16.14 14.44 4.68
CA LEU A 44 14.92 14.91 5.30
C LEU A 44 14.19 15.89 4.36
N SER A 45 12.99 15.53 3.95
CA SER A 45 12.07 16.46 3.27
C SER A 45 11.10 17.05 4.27
N LEU A 46 10.89 18.37 4.25
CA LEU A 46 9.94 19.04 5.11
C LEU A 46 8.70 19.48 4.33
N SER A 47 7.56 18.95 4.78
CA SER A 47 6.24 19.45 4.41
C SER A 47 5.64 20.20 5.58
N ARG A 48 4.69 21.11 5.32
CA ARG A 48 3.96 21.81 6.39
C ARG A 48 3.30 20.85 7.39
N SER A 49 2.82 19.70 6.93
CA SER A 49 2.25 18.67 7.81
C SER A 49 3.29 18.04 8.74
N ARG A 50 4.55 17.94 8.31
CA ARG A 50 5.64 17.48 9.17
C ARG A 50 6.04 18.54 10.18
N ILE A 51 6.08 19.82 9.79
CA ILE A 51 6.31 20.94 10.72
C ILE A 51 5.26 20.94 11.81
N LYS A 52 3.95 20.81 11.46
CA LYS A 52 2.88 20.69 12.46
C LYS A 52 3.14 19.58 13.47
N LYS A 53 3.50 18.38 13.01
CA LYS A 53 3.84 17.24 13.89
C LYS A 53 5.04 17.52 14.78
N LEU A 54 6.05 18.24 14.29
CA LEU A 54 7.20 18.65 15.11
C LEU A 54 6.78 19.64 16.19
N ILE A 55 5.86 20.58 15.90
CA ILE A 55 5.30 21.52 16.88
C ILE A 55 4.48 20.76 17.93
N GLU A 56 3.50 19.96 17.50
CA GLU A 56 2.63 19.15 18.36
C GLU A 56 3.43 18.15 19.23
N GLY A 57 4.58 17.68 18.75
CA GLY A 57 5.50 16.77 19.44
C GLY A 57 6.61 17.46 20.22
N GLU A 58 6.47 18.78 20.55
CA GLU A 58 7.41 19.55 21.39
C GLU A 58 8.85 19.66 20.84
N ASN A 59 9.00 19.41 19.52
CA ASN A 59 10.30 19.46 18.84
C ASN A 59 10.64 20.84 18.27
N ILE A 60 9.82 21.85 18.53
CA ILE A 60 10.07 23.25 18.16
C ILE A 60 10.02 24.12 19.42
N LYS A 61 11.04 24.94 19.61
CA LYS A 61 11.16 25.89 20.71
C LYS A 61 11.30 27.30 20.17
N ILE A 62 10.68 28.24 20.85
CA ILE A 62 10.84 29.69 20.62
C ILE A 62 11.56 30.26 21.84
N ASP A 63 12.73 30.87 21.64
CA ASP A 63 13.61 31.35 22.71
C ASP A 63 13.83 30.33 23.84
N GLY A 64 13.96 29.04 23.44
CA GLY A 64 14.16 27.92 24.37
C GLY A 64 12.88 27.34 24.98
N VAL A 65 11.74 27.95 24.80
CA VAL A 65 10.43 27.49 25.33
C VAL A 65 9.69 26.62 24.31
N GLU A 66 9.18 25.47 24.74
CA GLU A 66 8.44 24.54 23.90
C GLU A 66 7.07 25.10 23.49
N VAL A 67 6.73 24.98 22.21
CA VAL A 67 5.44 25.42 21.67
C VAL A 67 4.73 24.22 21.05
N LYS A 68 3.45 24.01 21.44
CA LYS A 68 2.60 22.90 20.96
C LYS A 68 1.55 23.34 19.93
N ASP A 69 1.27 24.63 19.84
CA ASP A 69 0.24 25.15 18.92
C ASP A 69 0.85 25.54 17.58
N PRO A 70 0.51 24.85 16.47
CA PRO A 70 0.98 25.23 15.13
C PRO A 70 0.53 26.62 14.69
N SER A 71 -0.53 27.17 15.29
CA SER A 71 -1.04 28.50 14.99
C SER A 71 -0.45 29.62 15.86
N PHE A 72 0.49 29.27 16.74
CA PHE A 72 1.16 30.25 17.61
C PHE A 72 1.68 31.43 16.78
N LYS A 73 1.44 32.64 17.29
CA LYS A 73 1.89 33.89 16.66
C LYS A 73 3.28 34.26 17.13
N ILE A 74 4.20 34.29 16.21
CA ILE A 74 5.60 34.65 16.45
C ILE A 74 5.81 36.17 16.43
N LYS A 75 6.86 36.63 17.09
CA LYS A 75 7.28 38.05 17.16
C LYS A 75 8.67 38.26 16.55
N ASN A 76 8.93 39.46 16.06
CA ASN A 76 10.11 39.77 15.23
C ASN A 76 11.50 39.58 15.88
N SER A 77 11.60 39.39 17.20
CA SER A 77 12.90 39.23 17.90
C SER A 77 13.20 37.78 18.33
N GLU A 78 12.34 36.83 18.00
CA GLU A 78 12.41 35.48 18.55
C GLU A 78 13.37 34.58 17.71
N VAL A 79 13.95 33.58 18.38
CA VAL A 79 14.78 32.53 17.76
C VAL A 79 14.02 31.21 17.81
N ILE A 80 13.74 30.65 16.64
CA ILE A 80 13.05 29.35 16.52
C ILE A 80 14.10 28.24 16.38
N THR A 81 14.09 27.33 17.34
CA THR A 81 14.92 26.12 17.29
C THR A 81 14.07 24.92 16.94
N ILE A 82 14.47 24.21 15.89
CA ILE A 82 13.81 22.99 15.40
C ILE A 82 14.73 21.82 15.71
N GLN A 83 14.24 20.88 16.48
CA GLN A 83 14.93 19.62 16.74
C GLN A 83 14.27 18.52 15.94
N PHE A 84 15.03 17.85 15.10
CA PHE A 84 14.53 16.68 14.38
C PHE A 84 14.84 15.44 15.23
N PRO A 85 13.79 14.79 15.77
CA PRO A 85 14.01 13.48 16.37
C PRO A 85 14.63 12.55 15.32
N PRO A 86 15.52 11.63 15.71
CA PRO A 86 15.99 10.60 14.81
C PRO A 86 14.77 10.03 14.09
N ALA A 87 14.91 9.80 12.78
CA ALA A 87 13.82 9.18 12.06
C ALA A 87 13.47 7.88 12.79
N ASP A 88 12.27 7.81 13.37
CA ASP A 88 11.68 6.56 13.82
C ASP A 88 11.53 5.68 12.57
N ASN A 89 12.59 4.99 12.24
CA ASN A 89 12.59 3.86 11.36
C ASN A 89 12.63 2.62 12.26
N PRO A 90 11.52 2.20 12.83
CA PRO A 90 11.53 0.98 13.60
C PRO A 90 12.03 -0.11 12.66
N ILE A 91 13.18 -0.68 13.01
CA ILE A 91 13.60 -1.95 12.43
C ILE A 91 12.47 -2.92 12.77
N PRO A 92 11.84 -3.55 11.78
CA PRO A 92 10.77 -4.48 12.08
C PRO A 92 11.28 -5.55 13.03
N LEU A 93 10.57 -5.78 14.13
CA LEU A 93 10.93 -6.83 15.08
C LEU A 93 10.23 -8.14 14.71
N PRO A 94 10.84 -9.30 15.01
CA PRO A 94 10.18 -10.60 14.83
C PRO A 94 8.91 -10.70 15.67
N GLU A 95 7.80 -11.15 15.07
CA GLU A 95 6.54 -11.40 15.75
C GLU A 95 5.99 -12.78 15.36
N LYS A 96 5.49 -13.54 16.33
CA LYS A 96 4.85 -14.84 16.09
C LYS A 96 3.47 -14.63 15.47
N ILE A 97 3.44 -14.65 14.15
CA ILE A 97 2.22 -14.59 13.33
C ILE A 97 2.26 -15.80 12.41
N ASP A 98 1.18 -16.55 12.35
CA ASP A 98 1.12 -17.78 11.55
C ASP A 98 1.21 -17.46 10.05
N LEU A 99 2.07 -18.17 9.33
CA LEU A 99 2.26 -18.10 7.91
C LEU A 99 1.75 -19.38 7.25
N GLU A 100 0.91 -19.23 6.23
CA GLU A 100 0.52 -20.34 5.36
C GLU A 100 1.55 -20.49 4.23
N ILE A 101 2.56 -21.33 4.46
CA ILE A 101 3.66 -21.56 3.52
C ILE A 101 3.23 -22.62 2.52
N LEU A 102 3.27 -22.29 1.22
CA LEU A 102 2.97 -23.20 0.11
C LEU A 102 4.21 -23.94 -0.35
N TYR A 103 5.37 -23.29 -0.28
CA TYR A 103 6.67 -23.84 -0.64
C TYR A 103 7.78 -23.04 0.04
N GLU A 104 8.84 -23.72 0.41
CA GLU A 104 10.04 -23.08 0.96
C GLU A 104 11.27 -23.90 0.59
N ASP A 105 12.34 -23.20 0.19
CA ASP A 105 13.67 -23.78 0.05
C ASP A 105 14.72 -22.85 0.70
N GLN A 106 16.00 -23.04 0.39
CA GLN A 106 17.07 -22.20 0.93
C GLN A 106 17.09 -20.79 0.34
N TYR A 107 16.37 -20.51 -0.78
CA TYR A 107 16.46 -19.26 -1.52
C TYR A 107 15.21 -18.40 -1.45
N LEU A 108 14.03 -19.02 -1.32
CA LEU A 108 12.76 -18.31 -1.33
C LEU A 108 11.67 -19.00 -0.50
N ILE A 109 10.67 -18.24 -0.16
CA ILE A 109 9.39 -18.70 0.39
C ILE A 109 8.27 -18.29 -0.56
N ILE A 110 7.36 -19.22 -0.85
CA ILE A 110 6.06 -18.95 -1.44
C ILE A 110 5.01 -19.13 -0.35
N LEU A 111 4.19 -18.13 -0.14
CA LEU A 111 3.16 -18.18 0.91
C LEU A 111 1.80 -17.72 0.38
N ASN A 112 0.74 -18.18 1.03
CA ASN A 112 -0.61 -17.68 0.87
C ASN A 112 -0.87 -16.58 1.90
N LYS A 113 -0.69 -15.31 1.51
CA LYS A 113 -0.92 -14.18 2.41
C LYS A 113 -2.39 -14.09 2.81
N GLN A 114 -2.67 -14.08 4.08
CA GLN A 114 -4.02 -13.84 4.61
C GLN A 114 -4.45 -12.38 4.37
N ALA A 115 -5.76 -12.17 4.21
CA ALA A 115 -6.33 -10.83 4.23
C ALA A 115 -6.21 -10.21 5.63
N GLY A 116 -6.16 -8.87 5.70
CA GLY A 116 -6.03 -8.15 6.98
C GLY A 116 -4.59 -7.81 7.39
N ILE A 117 -3.59 -8.50 6.83
CA ILE A 117 -2.17 -8.29 7.15
C ILE A 117 -1.52 -7.39 6.10
N VAL A 118 -0.84 -6.32 6.56
CA VAL A 118 0.00 -5.45 5.70
C VAL A 118 1.32 -6.15 5.43
N VAL A 119 1.87 -6.01 4.22
CA VAL A 119 3.12 -6.71 3.85
C VAL A 119 4.32 -6.20 4.65
N HIS A 120 4.47 -4.89 4.82
CA HIS A 120 5.61 -4.27 5.53
C HIS A 120 5.14 -3.08 6.37
N PRO A 121 5.89 -2.70 7.41
CA PRO A 121 5.56 -1.57 8.26
C PRO A 121 5.27 -0.28 7.47
N ALA A 122 4.19 0.39 7.84
CA ALA A 122 3.73 1.63 7.24
C ALA A 122 3.04 2.50 8.29
N PRO A 123 2.86 3.82 8.05
CA PRO A 123 2.06 4.66 8.94
C PRO A 123 0.67 4.04 9.20
N GLY A 124 0.34 3.82 10.47
CA GLY A 124 -0.89 3.15 10.91
C GLY A 124 -0.80 1.61 11.01
N SER A 125 0.35 1.01 10.70
CA SER A 125 0.63 -0.41 10.90
C SER A 125 2.13 -0.59 11.10
N PRO A 126 2.70 -0.13 12.24
CA PRO A 126 4.13 -0.22 12.50
C PRO A 126 4.59 -1.66 12.77
N ASN A 127 3.71 -2.48 13.32
CA ASN A 127 3.89 -3.87 13.73
C ASN A 127 2.76 -4.74 13.16
N GLY A 128 2.77 -6.05 13.42
CA GLY A 128 1.75 -6.99 12.96
C GLY A 128 1.75 -7.17 11.45
N THR A 129 2.91 -7.05 10.79
CA THR A 129 3.04 -7.13 9.35
C THR A 129 3.59 -8.49 8.90
N LEU A 130 3.45 -8.80 7.61
CA LEU A 130 4.06 -10.01 7.05
C LEU A 130 5.58 -10.04 7.27
N VAL A 131 6.25 -8.90 7.21
CA VAL A 131 7.69 -8.79 7.48
C VAL A 131 8.01 -9.21 8.92
N ASN A 132 7.21 -8.81 9.91
CA ASN A 132 7.41 -9.23 11.31
C ASN A 132 7.27 -10.76 11.45
N ALA A 133 6.28 -11.36 10.78
CA ALA A 133 6.09 -12.82 10.74
C ALA A 133 7.26 -13.54 10.07
N LEU A 134 7.74 -13.02 8.94
CA LEU A 134 8.88 -13.59 8.20
C LEU A 134 10.19 -13.50 8.99
N LEU A 135 10.43 -12.41 9.71
CA LEU A 135 11.59 -12.27 10.60
C LEU A 135 11.52 -13.29 11.75
N TYR A 136 10.32 -13.57 12.28
CA TYR A 136 10.16 -14.61 13.28
C TYR A 136 10.42 -16.02 12.71
N HIS A 137 9.91 -16.31 11.52
CA HIS A 137 10.05 -17.61 10.85
C HIS A 137 11.48 -17.88 10.39
N CYS A 138 12.12 -16.94 9.71
CA CYS A 138 13.45 -17.08 9.12
C CYS A 138 14.62 -16.72 10.08
N GLY A 139 14.31 -16.01 11.18
CA GLY A 139 15.33 -15.50 12.07
C GLY A 139 16.33 -14.56 11.38
N LYS A 140 17.58 -14.61 11.82
CA LYS A 140 18.65 -13.73 11.31
C LYS A 140 18.98 -13.90 9.83
N SER A 141 18.59 -15.01 9.19
CA SER A 141 18.89 -15.26 7.78
C SER A 141 18.19 -14.29 6.83
N LEU A 142 17.10 -13.65 7.27
CA LEU A 142 16.36 -12.68 6.48
C LEU A 142 16.84 -11.22 6.72
N GLU A 143 17.59 -10.96 7.78
CA GLU A 143 18.02 -9.63 8.15
C GLU A 143 18.88 -9.00 7.05
N GLY A 144 18.53 -7.79 6.61
CA GLY A 144 19.27 -7.00 5.62
C GLY A 144 19.01 -7.33 4.15
N ILE A 145 18.42 -8.47 3.82
CA ILE A 145 18.12 -8.85 2.42
C ILE A 145 17.18 -7.84 1.79
N GLY A 146 17.62 -7.14 0.73
CA GLY A 146 16.84 -6.08 0.09
C GLY A 146 16.60 -4.85 0.96
N GLY A 147 17.34 -4.72 2.08
CA GLY A 147 17.32 -3.59 2.99
C GLY A 147 16.53 -3.82 4.29
N VAL A 148 16.91 -3.08 5.32
CA VAL A 148 16.47 -3.26 6.71
C VAL A 148 14.95 -3.17 6.90
N LYS A 149 14.25 -2.38 6.08
CA LYS A 149 12.80 -2.10 6.26
C LYS A 149 11.87 -3.13 5.63
N ARG A 150 12.35 -3.87 4.64
CA ARG A 150 11.54 -4.77 3.82
C ARG A 150 12.29 -6.04 3.47
N PRO A 151 12.87 -6.73 4.46
CA PRO A 151 13.73 -7.87 4.20
C PRO A 151 13.04 -8.90 3.35
N GLY A 152 13.67 -9.28 2.22
CA GLY A 152 13.20 -10.28 1.28
C GLY A 152 11.98 -9.90 0.41
N ILE A 153 11.38 -8.74 0.60
CA ILE A 153 10.16 -8.33 -0.11
C ILE A 153 10.47 -7.78 -1.49
N VAL A 154 10.02 -8.45 -2.53
CA VAL A 154 10.18 -8.06 -3.95
C VAL A 154 8.89 -7.50 -4.57
N HIS A 155 7.72 -7.84 -4.02
CA HIS A 155 6.42 -7.32 -4.42
C HIS A 155 5.45 -7.25 -3.23
N ARG A 156 4.23 -6.76 -3.47
CA ARG A 156 3.25 -6.63 -2.39
C ARG A 156 1.82 -6.90 -2.86
N LEU A 157 1.01 -7.36 -1.93
CA LEU A 157 -0.45 -7.34 -1.99
C LEU A 157 -0.99 -6.24 -1.05
N ASP A 158 -2.17 -5.72 -1.33
CA ASP A 158 -2.85 -4.79 -0.44
C ASP A 158 -3.22 -5.47 0.88
N LYS A 159 -3.44 -4.71 1.96
CA LYS A 159 -3.78 -5.24 3.29
C LYS A 159 -4.86 -6.32 3.23
N ASN A 160 -5.96 -6.01 2.57
CA ASN A 160 -7.15 -6.87 2.50
C ASN A 160 -7.21 -7.77 1.25
N THR A 161 -6.16 -7.81 0.43
CA THR A 161 -5.99 -8.79 -0.64
C THR A 161 -5.26 -10.00 -0.11
N SER A 162 -5.82 -11.18 -0.32
CA SER A 162 -5.21 -12.48 0.02
C SER A 162 -4.52 -13.12 -1.18
N GLY A 163 -3.73 -14.16 -0.96
CA GLY A 163 -3.21 -15.02 -2.01
C GLY A 163 -1.70 -15.12 -2.11
N VAL A 164 -1.23 -15.69 -3.19
CA VAL A 164 0.17 -16.11 -3.38
C VAL A 164 1.12 -14.92 -3.41
N MET A 165 2.18 -15.04 -2.61
CA MET A 165 3.33 -14.12 -2.60
C MET A 165 4.64 -14.89 -2.58
N VAL A 166 5.69 -14.32 -3.20
CA VAL A 166 7.07 -14.79 -3.12
C VAL A 166 7.90 -13.83 -2.26
N VAL A 167 8.79 -14.41 -1.46
CA VAL A 167 9.74 -13.71 -0.59
C VAL A 167 11.12 -14.31 -0.80
N ALA A 168 12.14 -13.49 -0.96
CA ALA A 168 13.53 -13.94 -1.07
C ALA A 168 14.12 -14.22 0.32
N LYS A 169 14.93 -15.30 0.43
CA LYS A 169 15.68 -15.65 1.65
C LYS A 169 17.18 -15.37 1.52
N THR A 170 17.66 -15.02 0.34
CA THR A 170 19.05 -14.66 0.06
C THR A 170 19.13 -13.40 -0.80
N GLU A 171 20.23 -12.65 -0.69
CA GLU A 171 20.42 -11.42 -1.48
C GLU A 171 20.43 -11.72 -2.98
N THR A 172 21.09 -12.81 -3.43
CA THR A 172 21.10 -13.23 -4.83
C THR A 172 19.69 -13.52 -5.34
N ALA A 173 18.87 -14.24 -4.56
CA ALA A 173 17.48 -14.51 -4.94
C ALA A 173 16.66 -13.21 -4.98
N HIS A 174 16.90 -12.28 -4.05
CA HIS A 174 16.23 -10.98 -4.01
C HIS A 174 16.51 -10.16 -5.28
N VAL A 175 17.79 -10.02 -5.67
CA VAL A 175 18.19 -9.29 -6.88
C VAL A 175 17.54 -9.91 -8.13
N ASN A 176 17.65 -11.22 -8.30
CA ASN A 176 17.09 -11.92 -9.46
C ASN A 176 15.56 -11.84 -9.52
N LEU A 177 14.87 -11.93 -8.38
CA LEU A 177 13.42 -11.74 -8.32
C LEU A 177 13.03 -10.30 -8.64
N CYS A 178 13.74 -9.30 -8.12
CA CYS A 178 13.50 -7.89 -8.46
C CYS A 178 13.61 -7.66 -9.98
N GLU A 179 14.60 -8.26 -10.62
CA GLU A 179 14.76 -8.21 -12.07
C GLU A 179 13.59 -8.90 -12.80
N THR A 180 13.22 -10.12 -12.40
CA THR A 180 12.04 -10.83 -12.91
C THR A 180 10.76 -10.00 -12.84
N PHE A 181 10.52 -9.34 -11.68
CA PHE A 181 9.36 -8.45 -11.50
C PHE A 181 9.45 -7.18 -12.34
N SER A 182 10.64 -6.61 -12.50
CA SER A 182 10.88 -5.41 -13.32
C SER A 182 10.66 -5.67 -14.80
N ASN A 183 11.13 -6.83 -15.29
CA ASN A 183 11.01 -7.27 -16.68
C ASN A 183 9.63 -7.85 -17.01
N HIS A 184 8.78 -8.03 -15.99
CA HIS A 184 7.47 -8.66 -16.12
C HIS A 184 7.52 -10.14 -16.59
N ASP A 185 8.61 -10.83 -16.29
CA ASP A 185 8.89 -12.22 -16.66
C ASP A 185 8.22 -13.21 -15.71
N LEU A 186 6.91 -13.02 -15.47
CA LEU A 186 6.13 -13.84 -14.55
C LEU A 186 4.64 -13.77 -14.88
N ASP A 187 3.88 -14.81 -14.51
CA ASP A 187 2.42 -14.83 -14.64
C ASP A 187 1.77 -14.64 -13.27
N ARG A 188 1.01 -13.56 -13.12
CA ARG A 188 0.25 -13.21 -11.90
C ARG A 188 -1.23 -13.16 -12.22
N ARG A 189 -2.00 -14.05 -11.62
CA ARG A 189 -3.44 -14.08 -11.80
C ARG A 189 -4.17 -13.87 -10.50
N TYR A 190 -5.26 -13.16 -10.60
CA TYR A 190 -6.11 -12.79 -9.48
C TYR A 190 -7.55 -13.12 -9.82
N ASN A 191 -8.30 -13.65 -8.88
CA ASN A 191 -9.73 -13.74 -8.99
C ASN A 191 -10.37 -12.59 -8.24
N ALA A 192 -11.36 -11.96 -8.88
CA ALA A 192 -12.13 -10.87 -8.29
C ALA A 192 -13.62 -11.12 -8.50
N ILE A 193 -14.44 -10.80 -7.49
CA ILE A 193 -15.90 -10.71 -7.65
C ILE A 193 -16.27 -9.25 -7.82
N VAL A 194 -16.86 -8.94 -8.96
CA VAL A 194 -17.19 -7.57 -9.36
C VAL A 194 -18.68 -7.34 -9.48
N TRP A 195 -19.13 -6.12 -9.29
CA TRP A 195 -20.51 -5.72 -9.55
C TRP A 195 -20.80 -5.71 -11.04
N GLY A 196 -21.96 -6.29 -11.40
CA GLY A 196 -22.45 -6.33 -12.77
C GLY A 196 -21.75 -7.35 -13.66
N HIS A 197 -21.84 -7.13 -14.96
CA HIS A 197 -21.38 -8.07 -15.99
C HIS A 197 -20.48 -7.35 -16.99
N PRO A 198 -19.15 -7.42 -16.83
CA PRO A 198 -18.24 -6.96 -17.86
C PRO A 198 -18.30 -7.85 -19.09
N THR A 199 -17.72 -7.40 -20.20
CA THR A 199 -17.51 -8.25 -21.39
C THR A 199 -16.72 -9.50 -21.04
N ASN A 200 -16.93 -10.60 -21.76
CA ASN A 200 -16.34 -11.91 -21.42
C ASN A 200 -14.82 -11.87 -21.30
N ILE A 201 -14.17 -11.09 -22.14
CA ILE A 201 -12.71 -10.83 -22.10
C ILE A 201 -12.45 -9.36 -22.41
N GLY A 202 -11.33 -8.86 -21.93
CA GLY A 202 -10.88 -7.51 -22.28
C GLY A 202 -9.54 -7.15 -21.69
N ILE A 203 -9.12 -5.92 -22.01
CA ILE A 203 -7.87 -5.31 -21.56
C ILE A 203 -8.14 -3.84 -21.16
N ILE A 204 -7.53 -3.43 -20.06
CA ILE A 204 -7.48 -2.03 -19.63
C ILE A 204 -6.03 -1.57 -19.73
N GLU A 205 -5.79 -0.58 -20.57
CA GLU A 205 -4.49 0.06 -20.74
C GLU A 205 -4.62 1.54 -20.38
N LYS A 206 -4.51 1.83 -19.08
CA LYS A 206 -4.70 3.20 -18.56
C LYS A 206 -3.64 3.54 -17.52
N PRO A 207 -3.08 4.77 -17.55
CA PRO A 207 -2.07 5.17 -16.58
C PRO A 207 -2.68 5.39 -15.19
N ILE A 208 -1.98 4.92 -14.14
CA ILE A 208 -2.38 5.04 -12.74
C ILE A 208 -1.43 5.98 -12.01
N GLY A 209 -2.00 6.99 -11.36
CA GLY A 209 -1.31 7.95 -10.51
C GLY A 209 -2.02 8.18 -9.18
N ARG A 210 -1.45 9.02 -8.31
CA ARG A 210 -2.15 9.45 -7.09
C ARG A 210 -3.33 10.34 -7.46
N SER A 211 -4.46 10.13 -6.76
CA SER A 211 -5.63 10.99 -6.92
C SER A 211 -5.31 12.42 -6.48
N SER A 212 -5.71 13.41 -7.27
CA SER A 212 -5.60 14.83 -6.95
C SER A 212 -6.57 15.24 -5.80
N PHE A 213 -7.68 14.54 -5.67
CA PHE A 213 -8.71 14.84 -4.67
C PHE A 213 -8.51 14.11 -3.34
N ASN A 214 -7.93 12.92 -3.36
CA ASN A 214 -7.72 12.12 -2.15
C ASN A 214 -6.37 11.40 -2.20
N ARG A 215 -5.40 11.88 -1.43
CA ARG A 215 -4.03 11.33 -1.39
C ARG A 215 -3.94 9.87 -0.93
N LYS A 216 -4.97 9.31 -0.30
CA LYS A 216 -5.03 7.89 0.06
C LYS A 216 -5.43 7.01 -1.11
N LYS A 217 -6.00 7.58 -2.20
CA LYS A 217 -6.46 6.87 -3.39
C LYS A 217 -5.46 6.98 -4.54
N MET A 218 -5.45 5.94 -5.35
CA MET A 218 -4.93 5.99 -6.72
C MET A 218 -6.09 6.26 -7.68
N ALA A 219 -5.79 6.74 -8.87
CA ALA A 219 -6.79 7.00 -9.91
C ALA A 219 -6.18 6.80 -11.29
N VAL A 220 -7.01 6.53 -12.28
CA VAL A 220 -6.62 6.70 -13.68
C VAL A 220 -6.30 8.17 -13.90
N SER A 221 -5.09 8.46 -14.36
CA SER A 221 -4.60 9.83 -14.49
C SER A 221 -3.55 9.92 -15.58
N PRO A 222 -3.63 10.90 -16.51
CA PRO A 222 -2.62 11.10 -17.55
C PRO A 222 -1.19 11.32 -17.02
N LYS A 223 -1.06 11.84 -15.80
CA LYS A 223 0.23 12.02 -15.10
C LYS A 223 0.73 10.74 -14.41
N GLY A 224 -0.02 9.66 -14.48
CA GLY A 224 0.31 8.36 -13.90
C GLY A 224 1.32 7.56 -14.71
N LYS A 225 1.67 6.38 -14.19
CA LYS A 225 2.48 5.39 -14.90
C LYS A 225 1.57 4.41 -15.62
N MET A 226 1.87 4.07 -16.87
CA MET A 226 1.10 3.11 -17.66
C MET A 226 0.91 1.80 -16.88
N ALA A 227 -0.32 1.28 -16.95
CA ALA A 227 -0.73 0.06 -16.27
C ALA A 227 -1.63 -0.75 -17.20
N ILE A 228 -1.41 -2.08 -17.22
CA ILE A 228 -2.10 -3.00 -18.12
C ILE A 228 -2.68 -4.15 -17.30
N THR A 229 -4.01 -4.30 -17.37
CA THR A 229 -4.76 -5.38 -16.73
C THR A 229 -5.61 -6.07 -17.77
N LYS A 230 -5.40 -7.37 -17.98
CA LYS A 230 -6.26 -8.24 -18.81
C LYS A 230 -7.25 -8.94 -17.90
N TRP A 231 -8.47 -9.19 -18.39
CA TRP A 231 -9.44 -9.98 -17.65
C TRP A 231 -10.19 -10.95 -18.56
N LYS A 232 -10.72 -12.00 -17.93
CA LYS A 232 -11.75 -12.89 -18.50
C LYS A 232 -12.79 -13.19 -17.45
N VAL A 233 -14.04 -13.29 -17.86
CA VAL A 233 -15.14 -13.74 -16.99
C VAL A 233 -15.01 -15.25 -16.82
N LEU A 234 -15.05 -15.71 -15.57
CA LEU A 234 -15.06 -17.12 -15.22
C LEU A 234 -16.48 -17.63 -14.95
N ASP A 235 -17.31 -16.79 -14.31
CA ASP A 235 -18.69 -17.13 -14.00
C ASP A 235 -19.55 -15.86 -13.90
N VAL A 236 -20.85 -15.99 -14.21
CA VAL A 236 -21.81 -14.88 -14.21
C VAL A 236 -22.94 -15.19 -13.25
N TYR A 237 -23.12 -14.33 -12.26
CA TYR A 237 -24.20 -14.41 -11.25
C TYR A 237 -25.27 -13.34 -11.54
N ALA A 238 -25.95 -13.52 -12.67
CA ALA A 238 -26.94 -12.55 -13.13
C ALA A 238 -28.08 -12.35 -12.12
N PRO A 239 -28.58 -11.12 -11.98
CA PRO A 239 -28.16 -9.88 -12.62
C PRO A 239 -27.19 -9.05 -11.76
N ILE A 240 -26.48 -9.63 -10.78
CA ILE A 240 -25.81 -8.88 -9.70
C ILE A 240 -24.31 -8.73 -9.92
N ALA A 241 -23.62 -9.84 -10.22
CA ALA A 241 -22.15 -9.90 -10.12
C ALA A 241 -21.54 -10.86 -11.13
N SER A 242 -20.24 -10.82 -11.27
CA SER A 242 -19.42 -11.79 -12.01
C SER A 242 -18.16 -12.13 -11.26
N LEU A 243 -17.72 -13.37 -11.39
CA LEU A 243 -16.36 -13.80 -11.02
C LEU A 243 -15.46 -13.63 -12.25
N ILE A 244 -14.39 -12.89 -12.09
CA ILE A 244 -13.43 -12.65 -13.18
C ILE A 244 -12.02 -13.06 -12.75
N GLU A 245 -11.23 -13.52 -13.71
CA GLU A 245 -9.78 -13.65 -13.57
C GLU A 245 -9.12 -12.41 -14.15
N CYS A 246 -8.22 -11.79 -13.40
CA CYS A 246 -7.38 -10.69 -13.86
C CYS A 246 -5.93 -11.16 -14.01
N LYS A 247 -5.31 -10.90 -15.16
CA LYS A 247 -3.88 -11.08 -15.39
C LYS A 247 -3.19 -9.71 -15.41
N LEU A 248 -2.13 -9.58 -14.60
CA LEU A 248 -1.35 -8.35 -14.50
C LEU A 248 -0.11 -8.40 -15.38
N GLU A 249 -0.04 -7.51 -16.37
CA GLU A 249 1.21 -7.25 -17.11
C GLU A 249 2.09 -6.24 -16.37
N THR A 250 1.52 -5.37 -15.56
CA THR A 250 2.21 -4.39 -14.70
C THR A 250 1.73 -4.54 -13.25
N GLY A 251 2.44 -3.93 -12.28
CA GLY A 251 2.10 -4.02 -10.85
C GLY A 251 2.08 -2.65 -10.16
N LYS A 252 1.09 -1.79 -10.48
CA LYS A 252 0.93 -0.51 -9.78
C LYS A 252 0.07 -0.65 -8.53
N THR A 253 0.26 0.24 -7.57
CA THR A 253 -0.53 0.27 -6.32
C THR A 253 -2.03 0.30 -6.65
N HIS A 254 -2.79 -0.63 -6.04
CA HIS A 254 -4.24 -0.79 -6.22
C HIS A 254 -4.70 -1.00 -7.68
N GLN A 255 -3.83 -1.45 -8.58
CA GLN A 255 -4.07 -1.44 -10.03
C GLN A 255 -5.38 -2.10 -10.43
N ILE A 256 -5.63 -3.35 -10.04
CA ILE A 256 -6.87 -4.08 -10.39
C ILE A 256 -8.09 -3.31 -9.87
N ARG A 257 -8.03 -2.85 -8.62
CA ARG A 257 -9.12 -2.14 -7.94
C ARG A 257 -9.48 -0.84 -8.66
N VAL A 258 -8.47 -0.07 -9.05
CA VAL A 258 -8.64 1.20 -9.79
C VAL A 258 -9.20 0.93 -11.19
N HIS A 259 -8.59 0.00 -11.94
CA HIS A 259 -9.00 -0.29 -13.31
C HIS A 259 -10.45 -0.80 -13.38
N LEU A 260 -10.81 -1.77 -12.52
CA LEU A 260 -12.17 -2.31 -12.50
C LEU A 260 -13.21 -1.28 -12.05
N SER A 261 -12.86 -0.42 -11.09
CA SER A 261 -13.73 0.69 -10.68
C SER A 261 -13.90 1.73 -11.79
N ASP A 262 -12.85 2.07 -12.53
CA ASP A 262 -12.88 2.99 -13.67
C ASP A 262 -13.72 2.44 -14.84
N MET A 263 -13.68 1.12 -15.04
CA MET A 263 -14.51 0.41 -16.02
C MET A 263 -16.01 0.32 -15.63
N GLY A 264 -16.36 0.72 -14.40
CA GLY A 264 -17.74 0.64 -13.89
C GLY A 264 -18.10 -0.70 -13.22
N HIS A 265 -17.14 -1.63 -13.08
CA HIS A 265 -17.28 -2.93 -12.46
C HIS A 265 -16.41 -3.05 -11.21
N SER A 266 -16.68 -2.22 -10.20
CA SER A 266 -15.88 -2.22 -8.96
C SER A 266 -15.98 -3.56 -8.23
N ILE A 267 -14.91 -3.90 -7.51
CA ILE A 267 -14.82 -5.13 -6.71
C ILE A 267 -15.80 -5.05 -5.54
N ILE A 268 -16.52 -6.14 -5.28
CA ILE A 268 -17.42 -6.25 -4.12
C ILE A 268 -16.61 -6.12 -2.83
N GLY A 269 -17.14 -5.33 -1.87
CA GLY A 269 -16.51 -5.11 -0.57
C GLY A 269 -15.30 -4.17 -0.59
N ASP A 270 -14.96 -3.56 -1.73
CA ASP A 270 -13.88 -2.58 -1.78
C ASP A 270 -14.33 -1.25 -1.14
N ASP A 271 -13.81 -0.97 0.04
CA ASP A 271 -14.13 0.22 0.84
C ASP A 271 -13.62 1.53 0.21
N LEU A 272 -12.57 1.43 -0.60
CA LEU A 272 -11.90 2.60 -1.15
C LEU A 272 -12.39 2.95 -2.57
N TYR A 273 -12.63 1.95 -3.42
CA TYR A 273 -13.00 2.11 -4.83
C TYR A 273 -14.38 1.56 -5.16
N GLY A 274 -15.01 0.87 -4.20
CA GLY A 274 -16.30 0.24 -4.40
C GLY A 274 -17.42 1.25 -4.71
N LYS A 275 -18.19 0.96 -5.73
CA LYS A 275 -19.49 1.57 -6.02
C LYS A 275 -20.51 0.45 -6.04
N SER A 276 -21.23 0.26 -4.95
CA SER A 276 -22.25 -0.79 -4.88
C SER A 276 -23.44 -0.46 -5.78
N LEU A 277 -24.08 -1.49 -6.31
CA LEU A 277 -25.38 -1.34 -6.96
C LEU A 277 -26.43 -0.89 -5.94
N SER A 278 -27.34 -0.02 -6.35
CA SER A 278 -28.49 0.32 -5.53
C SER A 278 -29.45 -0.87 -5.47
N GLU A 279 -29.88 -1.23 -4.27
CA GLU A 279 -30.92 -2.28 -4.06
C GLU A 279 -32.20 -1.96 -4.79
N ASN A 280 -32.54 -0.68 -4.88
CA ASN A 280 -33.75 -0.19 -5.56
C ASN A 280 -33.74 -0.47 -7.07
N ARG A 281 -32.59 -0.85 -7.64
CA ARG A 281 -32.49 -1.31 -9.03
C ARG A 281 -33.24 -2.61 -9.27
N TYR A 282 -33.50 -3.40 -8.23
CA TYR A 282 -34.15 -4.70 -8.32
C TYR A 282 -35.57 -4.63 -7.74
N ARG A 283 -36.56 -5.04 -8.52
CA ARG A 283 -37.96 -5.15 -8.05
C ARG A 283 -38.13 -6.36 -7.13
N ASN A 284 -37.43 -7.47 -7.43
CA ASN A 284 -37.53 -8.72 -6.69
C ASN A 284 -36.77 -8.61 -5.33
N SER A 285 -37.46 -8.95 -4.25
CA SER A 285 -36.93 -8.94 -2.87
C SER A 285 -35.70 -9.85 -2.70
N PHE A 286 -35.68 -10.98 -3.39
CA PHE A 286 -34.55 -11.92 -3.39
C PHE A 286 -33.24 -11.28 -3.86
N TYR A 287 -33.27 -10.53 -4.97
CA TYR A 287 -32.06 -9.81 -5.42
C TYR A 287 -31.69 -8.65 -4.51
N LYS A 288 -32.66 -8.00 -3.88
CA LYS A 288 -32.38 -6.96 -2.88
C LYS A 288 -31.61 -7.53 -1.69
N GLU A 289 -32.06 -8.66 -1.16
CA GLU A 289 -31.38 -9.35 -0.05
C GLU A 289 -29.95 -9.77 -0.44
N LYS A 290 -29.77 -10.36 -1.63
CA LYS A 290 -28.43 -10.69 -2.12
C LYS A 290 -27.52 -9.48 -2.18
N VAL A 291 -27.97 -8.37 -2.76
CA VAL A 291 -27.18 -7.13 -2.83
C VAL A 291 -26.81 -6.65 -1.43
N GLN A 292 -27.72 -6.77 -0.48
CA GLN A 292 -27.47 -6.37 0.91
C GLN A 292 -26.41 -7.25 1.56
N ARG A 293 -26.46 -8.57 1.37
CA ARG A 293 -25.43 -9.50 1.80
C ARG A 293 -24.09 -9.24 1.12
N MET A 294 -24.06 -8.86 -0.16
CA MET A 294 -22.83 -8.48 -0.86
C MET A 294 -22.22 -7.20 -0.28
N LYS A 295 -23.04 -6.24 0.10
CA LYS A 295 -22.59 -4.98 0.72
C LYS A 295 -21.98 -5.19 2.11
N SER A 296 -22.40 -6.22 2.85
CA SER A 296 -21.81 -6.55 4.16
C SER A 296 -20.46 -7.24 4.07
N PHE A 297 -20.00 -7.62 2.87
CA PHE A 297 -18.66 -8.15 2.70
C PHE A 297 -17.61 -7.04 2.91
N ASN A 298 -16.75 -7.20 3.90
CA ASN A 298 -15.99 -6.11 4.55
C ASN A 298 -14.57 -5.89 4.03
N ARG A 299 -14.22 -6.49 2.88
CA ARG A 299 -12.94 -6.31 2.20
C ARG A 299 -13.10 -6.45 0.69
N GLN A 300 -12.14 -5.99 -0.09
CA GLN A 300 -12.18 -6.30 -1.53
C GLN A 300 -12.17 -7.81 -1.76
N ALA A 301 -13.17 -8.32 -2.48
CA ALA A 301 -13.24 -9.71 -2.92
C ALA A 301 -12.20 -9.95 -4.04
N LEU A 302 -10.93 -9.89 -3.66
CA LEU A 302 -9.76 -10.00 -4.54
C LEU A 302 -8.76 -10.97 -3.91
N HIS A 303 -8.29 -11.91 -4.72
CA HIS A 303 -7.36 -12.96 -4.29
C HIS A 303 -6.33 -13.23 -5.38
N ALA A 304 -5.06 -13.22 -5.02
CA ALA A 304 -3.95 -13.62 -5.91
C ALA A 304 -3.92 -15.15 -6.01
N THR A 305 -4.58 -15.69 -7.03
CA THR A 305 -4.79 -17.14 -7.18
C THR A 305 -3.57 -17.88 -7.71
N LYS A 306 -2.75 -17.20 -8.52
CA LYS A 306 -1.63 -17.87 -9.21
C LYS A 306 -0.42 -16.95 -9.30
N LEU A 307 0.74 -17.54 -9.06
CA LEU A 307 2.04 -16.96 -9.35
C LEU A 307 2.91 -18.01 -10.03
N SER A 308 3.43 -17.68 -11.21
CA SER A 308 4.38 -18.54 -11.93
C SER A 308 5.58 -17.73 -12.39
N LEU A 309 6.76 -18.26 -12.22
CA LEU A 309 8.04 -17.62 -12.59
C LEU A 309 9.15 -18.68 -12.74
N ASN A 310 10.26 -18.28 -13.31
CA ASN A 310 11.47 -19.09 -13.22
C ASN A 310 12.12 -18.90 -11.86
N HIS A 311 12.44 -20.00 -11.20
CA HIS A 311 13.13 -19.98 -9.90
C HIS A 311 14.42 -19.14 -9.99
N PRO A 312 14.66 -18.18 -9.07
CA PRO A 312 15.73 -17.20 -9.23
C PRO A 312 17.14 -17.79 -9.35
N ILE A 313 17.37 -18.97 -8.78
CA ILE A 313 18.69 -19.62 -8.79
C ILE A 313 18.72 -20.80 -9.76
N THR A 314 17.80 -21.76 -9.62
CA THR A 314 17.82 -22.98 -10.45
C THR A 314 17.30 -22.79 -11.87
N LYS A 315 16.65 -21.64 -12.15
CA LYS A 315 16.02 -21.28 -13.43
C LYS A 315 14.90 -22.23 -13.88
N LYS A 316 14.53 -23.22 -13.06
CA LYS A 316 13.39 -24.10 -13.34
C LYS A 316 12.09 -23.30 -13.24
N TYR A 317 11.16 -23.54 -14.16
CA TYR A 317 9.81 -22.96 -14.06
C TYR A 317 9.10 -23.55 -12.85
N ILE A 318 8.52 -22.66 -12.05
CA ILE A 318 7.72 -23.01 -10.87
C ILE A 318 6.37 -22.28 -10.93
N GLU A 319 5.33 -22.98 -10.51
CA GLU A 319 3.96 -22.49 -10.49
C GLU A 319 3.30 -22.82 -9.17
N PHE A 320 2.63 -21.82 -8.57
CA PHE A 320 1.91 -21.97 -7.32
C PHE A 320 0.51 -21.41 -7.45
N ILE A 321 -0.44 -22.18 -6.95
CA ILE A 321 -1.86 -21.83 -6.94
C ILE A 321 -2.34 -21.82 -5.50
N SER A 322 -3.05 -20.75 -5.13
CA SER A 322 -3.75 -20.68 -3.85
C SER A 322 -5.25 -20.78 -4.11
N PRO A 323 -5.97 -21.68 -3.40
CA PRO A 323 -7.41 -21.78 -3.51
C PRO A 323 -8.09 -20.52 -2.97
N LEU A 324 -9.28 -20.22 -3.46
CA LEU A 324 -10.07 -19.11 -2.94
C LEU A 324 -10.32 -19.28 -1.43
N PRO A 325 -10.14 -18.24 -0.63
CA PRO A 325 -10.36 -18.29 0.80
C PRO A 325 -11.84 -18.47 1.15
N LYS A 326 -12.11 -18.96 2.36
CA LYS A 326 -13.47 -19.34 2.81
C LYS A 326 -14.50 -18.21 2.63
N ASP A 327 -14.14 -16.98 2.96
CA ASP A 327 -15.04 -15.82 2.86
C ASP A 327 -15.44 -15.49 1.41
N ILE A 328 -14.51 -15.59 0.45
CA ILE A 328 -14.82 -15.43 -0.98
C ILE A 328 -15.67 -16.60 -1.49
N ASN A 329 -15.37 -17.85 -1.08
CA ASN A 329 -16.21 -18.99 -1.42
C ASN A 329 -17.64 -18.84 -0.87
N GLN A 330 -17.80 -18.39 0.37
CA GLN A 330 -19.13 -18.10 0.93
C GLN A 330 -19.88 -17.03 0.14
N LEU A 331 -19.14 -15.99 -0.33
CA LEU A 331 -19.73 -14.97 -1.19
C LEU A 331 -20.24 -15.56 -2.53
N ILE A 332 -19.46 -16.47 -3.12
CA ILE A 332 -19.84 -17.19 -4.34
C ILE A 332 -21.09 -18.06 -4.09
N GLU A 333 -21.15 -18.78 -2.98
CA GLU A 333 -22.32 -19.60 -2.63
C GLU A 333 -23.59 -18.74 -2.47
N ILE A 334 -23.50 -17.59 -1.82
CA ILE A 334 -24.64 -16.64 -1.75
C ILE A 334 -25.07 -16.20 -3.16
N LEU A 335 -24.14 -15.98 -4.06
CA LEU A 335 -24.44 -15.57 -5.44
C LEU A 335 -25.06 -16.70 -6.26
N LYS A 336 -24.62 -17.96 -6.08
CA LYS A 336 -25.13 -19.14 -6.79
C LYS A 336 -26.52 -19.58 -6.35
N ASN A 337 -26.86 -19.42 -5.09
CA ASN A 337 -28.16 -19.85 -4.57
C ASN A 337 -29.28 -19.19 -5.33
N LYS A 338 -30.13 -20.01 -5.95
CA LYS A 338 -31.25 -19.55 -6.78
C LYS A 338 -32.54 -19.29 -5.97
N TYR A 339 -32.68 -19.91 -4.79
CA TYR A 339 -33.78 -19.74 -3.82
C TYR A 339 -33.39 -20.26 -2.44
#